data_9ca60c6c8fb08e9076c6a0e44f43b3e1
#
_entry.id   9ca60c6c8fb08e9076c6a0e44f43b3e1
#
_cell.length_a   1.000
_cell.length_b   1.000
_cell.length_c   1.000
_cell.angle_alpha   90.00
_cell.angle_beta   90.00
_cell.angle_gamma   90.00
#
_symmetry.space_group_name_H-M   'P 1'
#
loop_
_entity.id
_entity.type
_entity.pdbx_description
1 polymer ?
#
loop_
_entity_poly.entity_id
_entity_poly.type
_entity_poly.pdbx_seq_one_letter_code
_entity_poly.pdbx_strand_id
1 'polypeptide(L)'
;RIKLDAGDPPPVQRFPILLKKDIKYRFTVCNSKDYEGKVILQLFDNNRQLATTYIVATGKDYPYIDWVCTKTGAYHLVYSFRDGKAGLAVGLLSMVGTM
;
A
#
# COMPACT_ATOMS: atom_id res chain seq x y z
N ARG A 1 2.79 10.61 -4.22
CA ARG A 1 4.21 10.53 -3.89
C ARG A 1 4.39 10.40 -2.38
N ILE A 2 5.09 9.37 -1.96
CA ILE A 2 5.32 9.03 -0.56
C ILE A 2 6.79 9.20 -0.24
N LYS A 3 7.11 10.08 0.72
CA LYS A 3 8.46 10.25 1.22
C LYS A 3 8.45 10.17 2.73
N LEU A 4 9.25 9.26 3.28
CA LEU A 4 9.41 9.09 4.73
C LEU A 4 10.88 9.02 5.07
N ASP A 5 11.25 9.65 6.18
CA ASP A 5 12.59 9.55 6.74
C ASP A 5 12.77 8.22 7.47
N ALA A 6 14.01 7.84 7.72
CA ALA A 6 14.29 6.66 8.52
C ALA A 6 13.79 6.87 9.96
N GLY A 7 13.37 5.79 10.61
CA GLY A 7 12.90 5.85 11.98
C GLY A 7 12.73 4.49 12.62
N ASP A 8 12.70 4.47 13.95
CA ASP A 8 12.42 3.31 14.78
C ASP A 8 11.53 3.75 15.95
N PRO A 9 10.25 3.34 15.97
CA PRO A 9 9.59 2.44 15.01
C PRO A 9 9.49 3.05 13.61
N PRO A 10 9.34 2.23 12.56
CA PRO A 10 9.23 2.73 11.20
C PRO A 10 8.07 3.72 11.05
N PRO A 11 8.30 4.91 10.48
CA PRO A 11 7.21 5.85 10.23
C PRO A 11 6.25 5.31 9.18
N VAL A 12 4.99 5.72 9.28
CA VAL A 12 3.94 5.35 8.32
C VAL A 12 3.20 6.57 7.84
N GLN A 13 2.64 6.48 6.64
CA GLN A 13 1.75 7.49 6.11
C GLN A 13 0.42 6.83 5.76
N ARG A 14 -0.68 7.36 6.30
CA ARG A 14 -2.00 6.77 6.19
C ARG A 14 -2.93 7.72 5.44
N PHE A 15 -3.66 7.15 4.47
CA PHE A 15 -4.63 7.90 3.66
C PHE A 15 -5.99 7.22 3.70
N PRO A 16 -7.07 7.97 3.98
CA PRO A 16 -8.41 7.44 3.76
C PRO A 16 -8.72 7.42 2.26
N ILE A 17 -9.50 6.43 1.83
CA ILE A 17 -9.92 6.31 0.44
C ILE A 17 -11.33 5.70 0.39
N LEU A 18 -12.17 6.19 -0.54
CA LEU A 18 -13.48 5.63 -0.77
C LEU A 18 -13.41 4.64 -1.93
N LEU A 19 -13.86 3.41 -1.70
CA LEU A 19 -13.89 2.36 -2.70
C LEU A 19 -15.32 1.87 -2.88
N LYS A 20 -15.67 1.50 -4.12
CA LYS A 20 -17.01 1.08 -4.49
C LYS A 20 -17.09 -0.43 -4.66
N LYS A 21 -18.20 -0.98 -4.18
CA LYS A 21 -18.53 -2.40 -4.32
C LYS A 21 -18.50 -2.83 -5.78
N ASP A 22 -18.02 -4.06 -6.02
CA ASP A 22 -17.96 -4.73 -7.32
C ASP A 22 -16.97 -4.13 -8.31
N ILE A 23 -16.09 -3.24 -7.85
CA ILE A 23 -15.00 -2.71 -8.66
C ILE A 23 -13.70 -3.40 -8.25
N LYS A 24 -12.93 -3.84 -9.24
CA LYS A 24 -11.59 -4.37 -9.04
C LYS A 24 -10.59 -3.24 -9.17
N TYR A 25 -9.86 -3.00 -8.09
CA TYR A 25 -8.83 -1.96 -8.01
C TYR A 25 -7.45 -2.57 -8.09
N ARG A 26 -6.54 -1.83 -8.71
CA ARG A 26 -5.11 -2.14 -8.68
C ARG A 26 -4.37 -1.03 -7.98
N PHE A 27 -3.62 -1.39 -6.94
CA PHE A 27 -2.75 -0.48 -6.21
C PHE A 27 -1.32 -0.81 -6.61
N THR A 28 -0.67 0.10 -7.31
CA THR A 28 0.70 -0.07 -7.81
C THR A 28 1.65 0.80 -7.02
N VAL A 29 2.83 0.28 -6.72
CA VAL A 29 3.88 1.02 -6.01
C VAL A 29 5.19 0.94 -6.80
N CYS A 30 5.91 2.07 -6.82
CA CYS A 30 7.21 2.17 -7.46
C CYS A 30 8.18 2.85 -6.51
N ASN A 31 9.34 2.23 -6.29
CA ASN A 31 10.39 2.79 -5.45
C ASN A 31 11.29 3.73 -6.24
N SER A 32 11.78 4.79 -5.57
CA SER A 32 12.89 5.57 -6.09
C SER A 32 14.20 4.82 -5.87
N LYS A 33 15.09 4.88 -6.86
CA LYS A 33 16.42 4.30 -6.78
C LYS A 33 17.37 5.09 -5.87
N ASP A 34 16.99 6.31 -5.51
CA ASP A 34 17.82 7.20 -4.70
C ASP A 34 17.78 6.90 -3.21
N TYR A 35 16.91 5.97 -2.79
CA TYR A 35 16.72 5.61 -1.38
C TYR A 35 16.79 4.10 -1.19
N GLU A 36 17.27 3.67 -0.03
CA GLU A 36 17.34 2.25 0.33
C GLU A 36 15.97 1.65 0.65
N GLY A 37 15.04 2.46 1.13
CA GLY A 37 13.74 1.98 1.58
C GLY A 37 12.94 1.32 0.46
N LYS A 38 12.38 0.15 0.78
CA LYS A 38 11.46 -0.57 -0.11
C LYS A 38 10.04 -0.32 0.39
N VAL A 39 9.21 0.26 -0.46
CA VAL A 39 7.86 0.64 -0.08
C VAL A 39 7.01 -0.59 0.22
N ILE A 40 6.22 -0.48 1.29
CA ILE A 40 5.19 -1.45 1.65
C ILE A 40 3.85 -0.71 1.63
N LEU A 41 2.90 -1.23 0.88
CA LEU A 41 1.53 -0.73 0.88
C LEU A 41 0.63 -1.76 1.53
N GLN A 42 -0.17 -1.31 2.49
CA GLN A 42 -1.17 -2.13 3.15
C GLN A 42 -2.54 -1.48 2.97
N LEU A 43 -3.54 -2.30 2.66
CA LEU A 43 -4.94 -1.87 2.56
C LEU A 43 -5.68 -2.37 3.81
N PHE A 44 -6.34 -1.44 4.50
CA PHE A 44 -7.08 -1.75 5.73
C PHE A 44 -8.55 -1.38 5.62
N ASP A 45 -9.40 -2.19 6.25
CA ASP A 45 -10.76 -1.85 6.64
C ASP A 45 -10.75 -1.69 8.17
N ASN A 46 -10.82 -0.45 8.65
CA ASN A 46 -10.59 -0.11 10.05
C ASN A 46 -9.21 -0.64 10.51
N ASN A 47 -9.18 -1.62 11.41
CA ASN A 47 -7.95 -2.21 11.92
C ASN A 47 -7.61 -3.55 11.27
N ARG A 48 -8.38 -3.97 10.26
CA ARG A 48 -8.20 -5.26 9.60
C ARG A 48 -7.46 -5.08 8.29
N GLN A 49 -6.32 -5.75 8.16
CA GLN A 49 -5.57 -5.76 6.91
C GLN A 49 -6.27 -6.66 5.89
N LEU A 50 -6.55 -6.09 4.71
CA LEU A 50 -7.18 -6.81 3.61
C LEU A 50 -6.17 -7.28 2.57
N ALA A 51 -5.10 -6.51 2.35
CA ALA A 51 -4.08 -6.82 1.37
C ALA A 51 -2.78 -6.11 1.72
N THR A 52 -1.67 -6.64 1.22
CA THR A 52 -0.34 -6.05 1.41
C THR A 52 0.57 -6.39 0.22
N THR A 53 1.49 -5.49 -0.10
CA THR A 53 2.50 -5.74 -1.12
C THR A 53 3.69 -6.54 -0.61
N TYR A 54 3.87 -6.63 0.71
CA TYR A 54 5.00 -7.34 1.31
C TYR A 54 4.53 -8.37 2.33
N ILE A 55 4.92 -9.62 2.12
CA ILE A 55 4.57 -10.72 3.02
C ILE A 55 5.78 -11.06 3.87
N VAL A 56 5.74 -10.67 5.14
CA VAL A 56 6.85 -10.81 6.08
C VAL A 56 7.28 -12.29 6.23
N ALA A 57 6.31 -13.19 6.33
CA ALA A 57 6.58 -14.60 6.57
C ALA A 57 7.41 -15.27 5.46
N THR A 58 7.28 -14.82 4.22
CA THR A 58 7.95 -15.40 3.05
C THR A 58 9.00 -14.47 2.45
N GLY A 59 9.04 -13.20 2.86
CA GLY A 59 9.89 -12.20 2.25
C GLY A 59 9.48 -11.79 0.83
N LYS A 60 8.33 -12.22 0.36
CA LYS A 60 7.85 -11.87 -0.98
C LYS A 60 7.36 -10.44 -1.02
N ASP A 61 7.72 -9.75 -2.12
CA ASP A 61 7.39 -8.36 -2.37
C ASP A 61 6.76 -8.24 -3.75
N TYR A 62 5.63 -7.56 -3.84
CA TYR A 62 4.87 -7.44 -5.09
C TYR A 62 4.81 -5.97 -5.51
N PRO A 63 4.96 -5.67 -6.83
CA PRO A 63 4.88 -4.30 -7.32
C PRO A 63 3.47 -3.73 -7.32
N TYR A 64 2.46 -4.59 -7.22
CA TYR A 64 1.06 -4.16 -7.13
C TYR A 64 0.23 -5.22 -6.44
N ILE A 65 -0.96 -4.81 -6.00
CA ILE A 65 -2.00 -5.72 -5.52
C ILE A 65 -3.30 -5.41 -6.24
N ASP A 66 -4.02 -6.47 -6.61
CA ASP A 66 -5.38 -6.37 -7.14
C ASP A 66 -6.35 -6.78 -6.04
N TRP A 67 -7.40 -5.99 -5.88
CA TRP A 67 -8.40 -6.25 -4.85
C TRP A 67 -9.79 -5.90 -5.34
N VAL A 68 -10.73 -6.83 -5.15
CA VAL A 68 -12.13 -6.64 -5.49
C VAL A 68 -12.86 -6.11 -4.26
N CYS A 69 -13.47 -4.93 -4.39
CA CYS A 69 -14.21 -4.33 -3.31
C CYS A 69 -15.56 -5.05 -3.13
N THR A 70 -15.82 -5.54 -1.92
CA THR A 70 -17.06 -6.26 -1.61
C THR A 70 -18.09 -5.39 -0.92
N LYS A 71 -17.70 -4.20 -0.47
CA LYS A 71 -18.58 -3.28 0.24
C LYS A 71 -18.11 -1.86 0.00
N THR A 72 -19.00 -1.03 -0.53
CA THR A 72 -18.73 0.40 -0.69
C THR A 72 -18.50 1.04 0.68
N GLY A 73 -17.42 1.80 0.81
CA GLY A 73 -17.11 2.48 2.06
C GLY A 73 -15.73 3.09 2.09
N ALA A 74 -15.35 3.55 3.28
CA ALA A 74 -14.05 4.15 3.52
C ALA A 74 -13.06 3.06 3.94
N TYR A 75 -11.90 3.09 3.31
CA TYR A 75 -10.77 2.20 3.59
C TYR A 75 -9.54 3.06 3.87
N HIS A 76 -8.46 2.43 4.29
CA HIS A 76 -7.22 3.14 4.56
C HIS A 76 -6.05 2.50 3.82
N LEU A 77 -5.26 3.33 3.15
CA LEU A 77 -3.98 2.94 2.59
C LEU A 77 -2.89 3.34 3.56
N VAL A 78 -2.03 2.40 3.91
CA VAL A 78 -0.91 2.64 4.82
C VAL A 78 0.39 2.36 4.08
N TYR A 79 1.22 3.38 3.95
CA TYR A 79 2.54 3.29 3.32
C TYR A 79 3.63 3.32 4.37
N SER A 80 4.60 2.45 4.21
CA SER A 80 5.81 2.41 5.03
C SER A 80 6.96 1.90 4.20
N PHE A 81 8.17 1.91 4.77
CA PHE A 81 9.35 1.37 4.10
C PHE A 81 9.96 0.29 4.97
N ARG A 82 10.39 -0.79 4.31
CA ARG A 82 10.94 -1.97 4.98
C ARG A 82 12.12 -1.59 5.89
N ASP A 83 12.16 -2.19 7.07
CA ASP A 83 13.21 -2.02 8.07
C ASP A 83 13.38 -0.59 8.58
N GLY A 84 12.36 0.26 8.43
CA GLY A 84 12.41 1.65 8.90
C GLY A 84 13.41 2.52 8.14
N LYS A 85 13.81 2.12 6.94
CA LYS A 85 14.74 2.89 6.13
C LYS A 85 14.05 4.06 5.46
N ALA A 86 14.81 5.13 5.19
CA ALA A 86 14.30 6.25 4.42
C ALA A 86 13.93 5.81 3.01
N GLY A 87 12.81 6.31 2.49
CA GLY A 87 12.35 5.93 1.19
C GLY A 87 11.56 7.02 0.47
N LEU A 88 11.44 6.86 -0.82
CA LEU A 88 10.61 7.67 -1.69
C LEU A 88 9.94 6.75 -2.69
N ALA A 89 8.62 6.85 -2.79
CA ALA A 89 7.84 5.99 -3.66
C ALA A 89 6.68 6.74 -4.31
N VAL A 90 6.13 6.16 -5.36
CA VAL A 90 4.92 6.64 -6.00
C VAL A 90 3.88 5.53 -5.89
N GLY A 91 2.69 5.89 -5.41
CA GLY A 91 1.55 5.00 -5.39
C GLY A 91 0.55 5.40 -6.45
N LEU A 92 0.02 4.42 -7.17
CA LEU A 92 -0.99 4.62 -8.21
C LEU A 92 -2.19 3.74 -7.92
N LEU A 93 -3.39 4.32 -8.06
CA LEU A 93 -4.64 3.59 -7.95
C LEU A 93 -5.32 3.54 -9.32
N SER A 94 -5.66 2.34 -9.77
CA SER A 94 -6.36 2.13 -11.04
C SER A 94 -7.61 1.28 -10.82
N MET A 95 -8.65 1.54 -11.60
CA MET A 95 -9.79 0.64 -11.72
C MET A 95 -9.53 -0.28 -12.91
N VAL A 96 -9.46 -1.60 -12.66
CA VAL A 96 -9.07 -2.57 -13.70
C VAL A 96 -10.19 -3.48 -14.12
N GLY A 97 -11.38 -3.32 -13.55
CA GLY A 97 -12.54 -4.09 -13.96
C GLY A 97 -13.72 -3.95 -13.00
N THR A 98 -14.81 -4.57 -13.40
CA THR A 98 -16.00 -4.70 -12.56
C THR A 98 -16.36 -6.17 -12.40
N MET A 99 -17.03 -6.47 -11.32
CA MET A 99 -17.53 -7.83 -11.06
C MET A 99 -18.97 -7.96 -11.52
#